data_b328fe6e993436b35c45f96281beb3ce
#
_entry.id   b328fe6e993436b35c45f96281beb3ce
#
_cell.length_a   1.000
_cell.length_b   1.000
_cell.length_c   1.000
_cell.angle_alpha   90.00
_cell.angle_beta   90.00
_cell.angle_gamma   90.00
#
_symmetry.space_group_name_H-M   'P 1'
#
loop_
_entity.id
_entity.type
_entity.pdbx_description
1 polymer ?
#
loop_
_entity_poly.entity_id
_entity_poly.type
_entity_poly.pdbx_seq_one_letter_code
_entity_poly.pdbx_strand_id
1 'polypeptide(L)'
;MSLGDTGLPRRDVPAAFDVGAAAYDRLVGASPGYHAQLRLSARRMRLPADGQGLRLLDAGCGTGASTAALRSVAPQADIVAVDASRGMLEEARAKPWPASVRFVHCPVEALAENGVTGPFDGILAAYLIRNLSDPDTQLRALRSLLRPGATLAVHDYSVRDSRAATWAWHAVCWGIIIPAGWRQTGDATLYRHLWRSVLTFDGARQFRHRLRDAGFAAVHSETMPGWEANIVHTFLGDAPR
;
A
#
# COMPACT_ATOMS: atom_id res chain seq x y z
N MET A 1 -28.13 15.42 9.40
CA MET A 1 -27.36 14.96 10.56
C MET A 1 -25.90 14.90 10.16
N SER A 2 -25.09 15.84 10.66
CA SER A 2 -23.63 15.85 10.47
C SER A 2 -23.07 14.63 11.22
N LEU A 3 -22.53 13.65 10.47
CA LEU A 3 -21.77 12.55 11.05
C LEU A 3 -20.46 13.17 11.57
N GLY A 4 -20.36 13.32 12.89
CA GLY A 4 -19.20 13.89 13.55
C GLY A 4 -17.90 13.27 13.06
N ASP A 5 -16.89 14.09 12.99
CA ASP A 5 -15.52 13.81 12.58
C ASP A 5 -14.87 12.81 13.58
N THR A 6 -15.08 11.51 13.35
CA THR A 6 -14.51 10.40 14.16
C THR A 6 -13.44 9.63 13.38
N GLY A 7 -12.86 10.23 12.36
CA GLY A 7 -11.71 9.68 11.64
C GLY A 7 -10.41 10.01 12.37
N LEU A 8 -9.47 9.06 12.43
CA LEU A 8 -8.09 9.34 12.86
C LEU A 8 -7.50 10.43 11.96
N PRO A 9 -6.92 11.52 12.51
CA PRO A 9 -6.10 12.42 11.73
C PRO A 9 -5.00 11.64 11.02
N ARG A 10 -4.71 11.96 9.76
CA ARG A 10 -3.72 11.20 8.96
C ARG A 10 -2.35 11.12 9.63
N ARG A 11 -1.94 12.16 10.35
CA ARG A 11 -0.69 12.19 11.14
C ARG A 11 -0.65 11.16 12.28
N ASP A 12 -1.81 10.72 12.77
CA ASP A 12 -1.91 9.79 13.92
C ASP A 12 -2.08 8.32 13.45
N VAL A 13 -2.21 8.10 12.14
CA VAL A 13 -2.36 6.77 11.54
C VAL A 13 -1.17 5.85 11.86
N PRO A 14 0.11 6.28 11.75
CA PRO A 14 1.24 5.42 12.11
C PRO A 14 1.19 4.97 13.57
N ALA A 15 0.88 5.87 14.51
CA ALA A 15 0.77 5.53 15.93
C ALA A 15 -0.37 4.54 16.23
N ALA A 16 -1.50 4.63 15.50
CA ALA A 16 -2.58 3.66 15.61
C ALA A 16 -2.17 2.26 15.12
N PHE A 17 -1.32 2.20 14.09
CA PHE A 17 -0.74 0.94 13.61
C PHE A 17 0.31 0.38 14.56
N ASP A 18 1.07 1.21 15.30
CA ASP A 18 2.04 0.75 16.30
C ASP A 18 1.37 -0.11 17.38
N VAL A 19 0.24 0.35 17.91
CA VAL A 19 -0.49 -0.36 18.98
C VAL A 19 -1.11 -1.67 18.48
N GLY A 20 -1.47 -1.74 17.20
CA GLY A 20 -2.19 -2.86 16.60
C GLY A 20 -1.35 -3.80 15.74
N ALA A 21 -0.05 -3.62 15.61
CA ALA A 21 0.80 -4.29 14.61
C ALA A 21 0.68 -5.83 14.62
N ALA A 22 0.85 -6.46 15.77
CA ALA A 22 0.74 -7.93 15.91
C ALA A 22 -0.67 -8.47 15.64
N ALA A 23 -1.71 -7.72 16.04
CA ALA A 23 -3.10 -8.09 15.75
C ALA A 23 -3.42 -7.92 14.25
N TYR A 24 -2.90 -6.85 13.65
CA TYR A 24 -3.02 -6.60 12.22
C TYR A 24 -2.35 -7.71 11.40
N ASP A 25 -1.12 -8.09 11.73
CA ASP A 25 -0.40 -9.15 11.01
C ASP A 25 -1.14 -10.49 11.06
N ARG A 26 -1.71 -10.85 12.22
CA ARG A 26 -2.57 -12.04 12.36
C ARG A 26 -3.84 -11.94 11.51
N LEU A 27 -4.48 -10.76 11.48
CA LEU A 27 -5.72 -10.55 10.73
C LEU A 27 -5.48 -10.68 9.22
N VAL A 28 -4.45 -10.01 8.69
CA VAL A 28 -4.12 -10.07 7.27
C VAL A 28 -3.54 -11.43 6.87
N GLY A 29 -2.78 -12.06 7.77
CA GLY A 29 -2.25 -13.41 7.58
C GLY A 29 -3.35 -14.47 7.47
N ALA A 30 -4.48 -14.29 8.18
CA ALA A 30 -5.64 -15.16 8.10
C ALA A 30 -6.51 -14.94 6.85
N SER A 31 -6.25 -13.89 6.06
CA SER A 31 -6.98 -13.60 4.82
C SER A 31 -6.34 -14.31 3.62
N PRO A 32 -6.97 -15.35 3.05
CA PRO A 32 -6.36 -16.12 1.94
C PRO A 32 -6.11 -15.29 0.68
N GLY A 33 -6.90 -14.24 0.46
CA GLY A 33 -6.80 -13.35 -0.69
C GLY A 33 -5.68 -12.31 -0.58
N TYR A 34 -5.40 -11.81 0.61
CA TYR A 34 -4.53 -10.65 0.84
C TYR A 34 -3.13 -10.81 0.22
N HIS A 35 -2.42 -11.89 0.58
CA HIS A 35 -1.08 -12.14 0.03
C HIS A 35 -1.10 -12.47 -1.47
N ALA A 36 -2.14 -13.13 -1.96
CA ALA A 36 -2.29 -13.43 -3.38
C ALA A 36 -2.45 -12.15 -4.21
N GLN A 37 -3.20 -11.18 -3.70
CA GLN A 37 -3.43 -9.90 -4.35
C GLN A 37 -2.16 -9.04 -4.38
N LEU A 38 -1.42 -8.96 -3.28
CA LEU A 38 -0.14 -8.27 -3.25
C LEU A 38 0.84 -8.87 -4.26
N ARG A 39 0.92 -10.22 -4.33
CA ARG A 39 1.74 -10.89 -5.36
C ARG A 39 1.25 -10.60 -6.78
N LEU A 40 -0.06 -10.52 -7.00
CA LEU A 40 -0.59 -10.16 -8.31
C LEU A 40 -0.20 -8.72 -8.68
N SER A 41 -0.27 -7.78 -7.75
CA SER A 41 0.19 -6.40 -7.98
C SER A 41 1.69 -6.33 -8.28
N ALA A 42 2.51 -7.09 -7.56
CA ALA A 42 3.94 -7.17 -7.84
C ALA A 42 4.22 -7.78 -9.24
N ARG A 43 3.48 -8.81 -9.66
CA ARG A 43 3.58 -9.38 -11.03
C ARG A 43 3.21 -8.38 -12.12
N ARG A 44 2.23 -7.52 -11.86
CA ARG A 44 1.79 -6.47 -12.79
C ARG A 44 2.86 -5.42 -13.05
N MET A 45 3.84 -5.28 -12.18
CA MET A 45 5.03 -4.43 -12.41
C MET A 45 5.90 -4.93 -13.56
N ARG A 46 5.77 -6.20 -13.97
CA ARG A 46 6.53 -6.82 -15.07
C ARG A 46 8.04 -6.63 -14.94
N LEU A 47 8.55 -6.80 -13.71
CA LEU A 47 9.97 -6.69 -13.44
C LEU A 47 10.76 -7.71 -14.25
N PRO A 48 11.92 -7.32 -14.82
CA PRO A 48 12.72 -8.23 -15.63
C PRO A 48 13.36 -9.35 -14.80
N ALA A 49 13.44 -10.54 -15.38
CA ALA A 49 14.16 -11.75 -14.98
C ALA A 49 14.57 -11.84 -13.50
N ASP A 50 13.81 -12.49 -12.65
CA ASP A 50 14.14 -12.79 -11.23
C ASP A 50 14.64 -11.60 -10.39
N GLY A 51 14.70 -10.38 -10.97
CA GLY A 51 15.10 -9.15 -10.30
C GLY A 51 16.61 -8.98 -10.12
N GLN A 52 17.45 -9.78 -10.78
CA GLN A 52 18.91 -9.65 -10.64
C GLN A 52 19.41 -8.24 -11.01
N GLY A 53 20.12 -7.62 -10.07
CA GLY A 53 20.63 -6.27 -10.24
C GLY A 53 19.59 -5.16 -10.12
N LEU A 54 18.32 -5.48 -9.86
CA LEU A 54 17.29 -4.51 -9.61
C LEU A 54 17.33 -4.00 -8.18
N ARG A 55 17.03 -2.72 -8.03
CA ARG A 55 16.83 -2.06 -6.74
C ARG A 55 15.38 -1.59 -6.63
N LEU A 56 14.64 -2.16 -5.67
CA LEU A 56 13.21 -1.92 -5.51
C LEU A 56 12.93 -1.16 -4.20
N LEU A 57 11.88 -0.35 -4.20
CA LEU A 57 11.36 0.30 -3.01
C LEU A 57 9.97 -0.28 -2.69
N ASP A 58 9.78 -0.72 -1.45
CA ASP A 58 8.48 -1.02 -0.86
C ASP A 58 8.10 0.15 0.06
N ALA A 59 7.23 1.02 -0.41
CA ALA A 59 6.82 2.22 0.29
C ALA A 59 5.59 1.93 1.17
N GLY A 60 5.74 2.04 2.49
CA GLY A 60 4.71 1.65 3.45
C GLY A 60 4.60 0.13 3.58
N CYS A 61 5.72 -0.54 3.88
CA CYS A 61 5.80 -2.01 3.85
C CYS A 61 5.02 -2.71 4.98
N GLY A 62 4.60 -1.98 6.02
CA GLY A 62 3.92 -2.53 7.17
C GLY A 62 4.70 -3.68 7.80
N THR A 63 4.02 -4.80 8.03
CA THR A 63 4.63 -6.02 8.59
C THR A 63 5.39 -6.86 7.54
N GLY A 64 5.65 -6.32 6.34
CA GLY A 64 6.45 -6.94 5.28
C GLY A 64 5.69 -7.80 4.28
N ALA A 65 4.35 -7.75 4.25
CA ALA A 65 3.56 -8.57 3.31
C ALA A 65 3.79 -8.14 1.84
N SER A 66 3.87 -6.84 1.57
CA SER A 66 4.22 -6.29 0.25
C SER A 66 5.67 -6.57 -0.12
N THR A 67 6.59 -6.51 0.85
CA THR A 67 7.99 -6.91 0.67
C THR A 67 8.11 -8.38 0.24
N ALA A 68 7.36 -9.28 0.88
CA ALA A 68 7.30 -10.68 0.52
C ALA A 68 6.71 -10.89 -0.89
N ALA A 69 5.73 -10.07 -1.28
CA ALA A 69 5.16 -10.08 -2.61
C ALA A 69 6.17 -9.64 -3.68
N LEU A 70 6.91 -8.56 -3.46
CA LEU A 70 8.02 -8.13 -4.35
C LEU A 70 9.06 -9.23 -4.48
N ARG A 71 9.52 -9.77 -3.35
CA ARG A 71 10.51 -10.85 -3.35
C ARG A 71 10.04 -12.11 -4.10
N SER A 72 8.74 -12.40 -4.09
CA SER A 72 8.20 -13.56 -4.81
C SER A 72 8.28 -13.44 -6.33
N VAL A 73 8.40 -12.24 -6.87
CA VAL A 73 8.50 -11.96 -8.32
C VAL A 73 9.90 -11.50 -8.74
N ALA A 74 10.69 -11.00 -7.79
CA ALA A 74 12.05 -10.53 -7.99
C ALA A 74 12.96 -11.03 -6.84
N PRO A 75 13.21 -12.35 -6.72
CA PRO A 75 13.91 -12.95 -5.59
C PRO A 75 15.38 -12.53 -5.47
N GLN A 76 15.99 -12.02 -6.53
CA GLN A 76 17.39 -11.57 -6.57
C GLN A 76 17.52 -10.03 -6.50
N ALA A 77 16.41 -9.29 -6.32
CA ALA A 77 16.46 -7.85 -6.21
C ALA A 77 16.92 -7.39 -4.82
N ASP A 78 17.58 -6.24 -4.77
CA ASP A 78 17.78 -5.49 -3.53
C ASP A 78 16.50 -4.71 -3.21
N ILE A 79 15.89 -4.99 -2.05
CA ILE A 79 14.64 -4.36 -1.65
C ILE A 79 14.90 -3.45 -0.45
N VAL A 80 14.59 -2.18 -0.60
CA VAL A 80 14.49 -1.22 0.50
C VAL A 80 13.02 -1.11 0.89
N ALA A 81 12.69 -1.51 2.10
CA ALA A 81 11.33 -1.49 2.63
C ALA A 81 11.21 -0.42 3.72
N VAL A 82 10.29 0.51 3.58
CA VAL A 82 10.14 1.63 4.52
C VAL A 82 8.76 1.65 5.13
N ASP A 83 8.67 2.01 6.40
CA ASP A 83 7.41 2.28 7.08
C ASP A 83 7.60 3.33 8.17
N ALA A 84 6.56 4.11 8.43
CA ALA A 84 6.53 5.13 9.47
C ALA A 84 6.21 4.54 10.86
N SER A 85 5.64 3.33 10.92
CA SER A 85 5.31 2.63 12.16
C SER A 85 6.47 1.75 12.62
N ARG A 86 6.97 2.02 13.82
CA ARG A 86 8.03 1.22 14.45
C ARG A 86 7.52 -0.20 14.76
N GLY A 87 6.30 -0.32 15.30
CA GLY A 87 5.71 -1.61 15.66
C GLY A 87 5.51 -2.50 14.44
N MET A 88 5.07 -1.94 13.31
CA MET A 88 4.97 -2.69 12.05
C MET A 88 6.33 -3.23 11.59
N LEU A 89 7.38 -2.42 11.68
CA LEU A 89 8.73 -2.83 11.30
C LEU A 89 9.36 -3.84 12.26
N GLU A 90 9.01 -3.82 13.54
CA GLU A 90 9.43 -4.85 14.51
C GLU A 90 8.85 -6.21 14.11
N GLU A 91 7.56 -6.28 13.77
CA GLU A 91 6.92 -7.49 13.24
C GLU A 91 7.53 -7.92 11.89
N ALA A 92 7.83 -6.96 11.00
CA ALA A 92 8.49 -7.25 9.74
C ALA A 92 9.86 -7.88 9.96
N ARG A 93 10.71 -7.25 10.78
CA ARG A 93 12.09 -7.69 11.06
C ARG A 93 12.18 -9.02 11.79
N ALA A 94 11.14 -9.42 12.52
CA ALA A 94 11.06 -10.72 13.19
C ALA A 94 10.93 -11.90 12.20
N LYS A 95 10.62 -11.63 10.93
CA LYS A 95 10.48 -12.66 9.90
C LYS A 95 11.84 -12.95 9.22
N PRO A 96 12.04 -14.15 8.64
CA PRO A 96 13.28 -14.50 7.96
C PRO A 96 13.41 -13.79 6.61
N TRP A 97 14.37 -12.88 6.49
CA TRP A 97 14.68 -12.16 5.25
C TRP A 97 16.12 -12.42 4.79
N PRO A 98 16.37 -12.45 3.48
CA PRO A 98 17.73 -12.46 2.96
C PRO A 98 18.41 -11.10 3.19
N ALA A 99 19.73 -11.07 3.12
CA ALA A 99 20.51 -9.84 3.28
C ALA A 99 20.21 -8.75 2.24
N SER A 100 19.58 -9.11 1.12
CA SER A 100 19.12 -8.18 0.08
C SER A 100 17.84 -7.40 0.47
N VAL A 101 17.23 -7.68 1.64
CA VAL A 101 16.07 -6.93 2.14
C VAL A 101 16.49 -6.07 3.32
N ARG A 102 16.29 -4.75 3.19
CA ARG A 102 16.63 -3.79 4.25
C ARG A 102 15.39 -3.01 4.67
N PHE A 103 15.09 -3.00 5.98
CA PHE A 103 13.99 -2.23 6.57
C PHE A 103 14.49 -0.91 7.15
N VAL A 104 13.84 0.20 6.79
CA VAL A 104 14.15 1.56 7.27
C VAL A 104 12.91 2.15 7.93
N HIS A 105 13.07 2.63 9.16
CA HIS A 105 12.01 3.33 9.87
C HIS A 105 12.03 4.79 9.46
N CYS A 106 11.13 5.17 8.56
CA CYS A 106 10.91 6.55 8.17
C CYS A 106 9.55 6.70 7.49
N PRO A 107 8.90 7.85 7.62
CA PRO A 107 7.75 8.19 6.80
C PRO A 107 8.18 8.36 5.35
N VAL A 108 7.28 8.04 4.43
CA VAL A 108 7.56 8.12 2.98
C VAL A 108 7.85 9.56 2.53
N GLU A 109 7.42 10.54 3.29
CA GLU A 109 7.67 11.97 3.09
C GLU A 109 9.12 12.37 3.40
N ALA A 110 9.86 11.56 4.16
CA ALA A 110 11.21 11.86 4.64
C ALA A 110 12.26 10.83 4.17
N LEU A 111 12.07 10.22 3.00
CA LEU A 111 12.96 9.17 2.47
C LEU A 111 14.41 9.65 2.34
N ALA A 112 14.64 10.79 1.71
CA ALA A 112 15.97 11.33 1.46
C ALA A 112 16.73 11.66 2.76
N GLU A 113 16.03 12.22 3.74
CA GLU A 113 16.56 12.57 5.07
C GLU A 113 17.02 11.32 5.85
N ASN A 114 16.42 10.16 5.52
CA ASN A 114 16.75 8.87 6.15
C ASN A 114 17.63 7.99 5.26
N GLY A 115 18.32 8.57 4.27
CA GLY A 115 19.28 7.88 3.40
C GLY A 115 18.63 6.90 2.42
N VAL A 116 17.33 7.05 2.15
CA VAL A 116 16.61 6.29 1.12
C VAL A 116 16.51 7.14 -0.13
N THR A 117 17.47 6.95 -1.01
CA THR A 117 17.60 7.71 -2.26
C THR A 117 17.48 6.80 -3.47
N GLY A 118 16.95 7.35 -4.59
CA GLY A 118 16.92 6.66 -5.88
C GLY A 118 18.32 6.53 -6.53
N PRO A 119 18.37 6.04 -7.76
CA PRO A 119 17.21 5.59 -8.53
C PRO A 119 16.78 4.16 -8.18
N PHE A 120 15.47 3.91 -8.28
CA PHE A 120 14.88 2.58 -8.14
C PHE A 120 14.37 2.07 -9.49
N ASP A 121 14.43 0.75 -9.68
CA ASP A 121 13.95 0.06 -10.88
C ASP A 121 12.46 -0.28 -10.78
N GLY A 122 11.84 -0.05 -9.62
CA GLY A 122 10.41 -0.18 -9.37
C GLY A 122 10.06 0.21 -7.95
N ILE A 123 8.84 0.72 -7.77
CA ILE A 123 8.29 1.06 -6.46
C ILE A 123 6.93 0.38 -6.31
N LEU A 124 6.72 -0.31 -5.19
CA LEU A 124 5.41 -0.79 -4.77
C LEU A 124 4.93 0.05 -3.58
N ALA A 125 3.71 0.55 -3.63
CA ALA A 125 3.04 1.23 -2.52
C ALA A 125 1.70 0.54 -2.26
N ALA A 126 1.63 -0.30 -1.22
CA ALA A 126 0.44 -1.05 -0.89
C ALA A 126 -0.29 -0.42 0.29
N TYR A 127 -1.56 -0.03 0.08
CA TYR A 127 -2.45 0.57 1.08
C TYR A 127 -1.89 1.84 1.74
N LEU A 128 -0.95 2.53 1.08
CA LEU A 128 -0.26 3.69 1.59
C LEU A 128 -0.94 5.00 1.18
N ILE A 129 -1.18 5.21 -0.12
CA ILE A 129 -1.44 6.53 -0.71
C ILE A 129 -2.69 7.20 -0.14
N ARG A 130 -3.74 6.45 0.16
CA ARG A 130 -4.98 7.00 0.76
C ARG A 130 -4.77 7.58 2.17
N ASN A 131 -3.70 7.18 2.85
CA ASN A 131 -3.38 7.61 4.21
C ASN A 131 -2.49 8.86 4.26
N LEU A 132 -1.93 9.29 3.12
CA LEU A 132 -1.04 10.45 3.03
C LEU A 132 -1.82 11.76 3.11
N SER A 133 -1.21 12.77 3.73
CA SER A 133 -1.79 14.11 3.84
C SER A 133 -1.79 14.85 2.51
N ASP A 134 -0.70 14.73 1.75
CA ASP A 134 -0.52 15.31 0.42
C ASP A 134 -0.08 14.22 -0.57
N PRO A 135 -1.03 13.44 -1.12
CA PRO A 135 -0.71 12.39 -2.07
C PRO A 135 -0.12 12.90 -3.38
N ASP A 136 -0.45 14.12 -3.80
CA ASP A 136 0.02 14.67 -5.08
C ASP A 136 1.52 14.99 -5.01
N THR A 137 1.96 15.65 -3.97
CA THR A 137 3.38 15.93 -3.75
C THR A 137 4.15 14.62 -3.57
N GLN A 138 3.58 13.66 -2.84
CA GLN A 138 4.25 12.40 -2.60
C GLN A 138 4.37 11.53 -3.85
N LEU A 139 3.37 11.51 -4.72
CA LEU A 139 3.45 10.80 -6.00
C LEU A 139 4.54 11.40 -6.91
N ARG A 140 4.68 12.74 -6.94
CA ARG A 140 5.79 13.39 -7.66
C ARG A 140 7.15 13.03 -7.07
N ALA A 141 7.28 12.99 -5.75
CA ALA A 141 8.49 12.58 -5.06
C ALA A 141 8.86 11.12 -5.37
N LEU A 142 7.89 10.18 -5.29
CA LEU A 142 8.12 8.78 -5.65
C LEU A 142 8.52 8.62 -7.12
N ARG A 143 7.91 9.39 -8.04
CA ARG A 143 8.32 9.40 -9.45
C ARG A 143 9.77 9.82 -9.63
N SER A 144 10.23 10.85 -8.91
CA SER A 144 11.61 11.34 -9.02
C SER A 144 12.66 10.34 -8.52
N LEU A 145 12.25 9.34 -7.74
CA LEU A 145 13.11 8.26 -7.26
C LEU A 145 13.20 7.08 -8.23
N LEU A 146 12.39 7.05 -9.29
CA LEU A 146 12.41 5.99 -10.29
C LEU A 146 13.43 6.26 -11.39
N ARG A 147 14.02 5.20 -11.93
CA ARG A 147 14.74 5.26 -13.21
C ARG A 147 13.77 5.61 -14.34
N PRO A 148 14.24 6.27 -15.41
CA PRO A 148 13.44 6.43 -16.61
C PRO A 148 12.89 5.10 -17.11
N GLY A 149 11.57 5.02 -17.33
CA GLY A 149 10.86 3.81 -17.73
C GLY A 149 10.53 2.81 -16.61
N ALA A 150 10.96 3.06 -15.38
CA ALA A 150 10.62 2.21 -14.24
C ALA A 150 9.20 2.46 -13.73
N THR A 151 8.57 1.44 -13.16
CA THR A 151 7.15 1.41 -12.81
C THR A 151 6.90 1.69 -11.32
N LEU A 152 5.97 2.61 -11.03
CA LEU A 152 5.24 2.67 -9.75
C LEU A 152 4.00 1.78 -9.83
N ALA A 153 3.85 0.86 -8.89
CA ALA A 153 2.60 0.14 -8.64
C ALA A 153 1.98 0.59 -7.32
N VAL A 154 0.74 1.05 -7.36
CA VAL A 154 -0.06 1.35 -6.17
C VAL A 154 -1.15 0.30 -6.04
N HIS A 155 -1.13 -0.45 -4.93
CA HIS A 155 -2.17 -1.41 -4.58
C HIS A 155 -3.07 -0.81 -3.52
N ASP A 156 -4.32 -0.52 -3.85
CA ASP A 156 -5.23 0.10 -2.88
C ASP A 156 -6.70 -0.18 -3.19
N TYR A 157 -7.55 0.08 -2.21
CA TYR A 157 -9.01 0.07 -2.38
C TYR A 157 -9.46 1.28 -3.19
N SER A 158 -10.43 1.07 -4.08
CA SER A 158 -11.06 2.14 -4.85
C SER A 158 -12.47 1.72 -5.26
N VAL A 159 -13.48 2.17 -4.51
CA VAL A 159 -14.87 1.71 -4.67
C VAL A 159 -15.79 2.75 -5.31
N ARG A 160 -15.37 4.02 -5.41
CA ARG A 160 -16.25 5.15 -5.77
C ARG A 160 -16.78 5.10 -7.20
N ASP A 161 -16.12 4.39 -8.11
CA ASP A 161 -16.58 4.24 -9.49
C ASP A 161 -17.64 3.15 -9.66
N SER A 162 -17.94 2.36 -8.61
CA SER A 162 -18.93 1.28 -8.65
C SER A 162 -19.85 1.32 -7.42
N ARG A 163 -21.15 1.56 -7.66
CA ARG A 163 -22.15 1.53 -6.57
C ARG A 163 -22.22 0.16 -5.90
N ALA A 164 -22.10 -0.92 -6.68
CA ALA A 164 -22.09 -2.28 -6.13
C ALA A 164 -20.87 -2.52 -5.24
N ALA A 165 -19.66 -2.08 -5.67
CA ALA A 165 -18.45 -2.16 -4.86
C ALA A 165 -18.57 -1.34 -3.57
N THR A 166 -19.15 -0.13 -3.63
CA THR A 166 -19.39 0.70 -2.45
C THR A 166 -20.32 0.00 -1.45
N TRP A 167 -21.42 -0.59 -1.91
CA TRP A 167 -22.33 -1.34 -1.04
C TRP A 167 -21.68 -2.60 -0.47
N ALA A 168 -20.96 -3.36 -1.28
CA ALA A 168 -20.20 -4.52 -0.82
C ALA A 168 -19.18 -4.13 0.25
N TRP A 169 -18.48 -2.99 0.06
CA TRP A 169 -17.54 -2.45 1.05
C TRP A 169 -18.20 -2.13 2.39
N HIS A 170 -19.38 -1.47 2.36
CA HIS A 170 -20.17 -1.23 3.56
C HIS A 170 -20.53 -2.56 4.27
N ALA A 171 -21.05 -3.53 3.53
CA ALA A 171 -21.47 -4.82 4.10
C ALA A 171 -20.29 -5.59 4.72
N VAL A 172 -19.15 -5.67 4.04
CA VAL A 172 -17.95 -6.35 4.53
C VAL A 172 -17.37 -5.65 5.74
N CYS A 173 -17.27 -4.32 5.73
CA CYS A 173 -16.70 -3.59 6.86
C CYS A 173 -17.57 -3.70 8.11
N TRP A 174 -18.89 -3.49 8.01
CA TRP A 174 -19.78 -3.54 9.16
C TRP A 174 -20.15 -4.94 9.60
N GLY A 175 -20.19 -5.91 8.66
CA GLY A 175 -20.51 -7.30 8.97
C GLY A 175 -19.31 -8.13 9.45
N ILE A 176 -18.11 -7.81 9.00
CA ILE A 176 -16.94 -8.67 9.23
C ILE A 176 -15.77 -7.90 9.86
N ILE A 177 -15.23 -6.88 9.17
CA ILE A 177 -13.93 -6.28 9.50
C ILE A 177 -13.98 -5.55 10.85
N ILE A 178 -14.96 -4.66 11.04
CA ILE A 178 -15.09 -3.87 12.26
C ILE A 178 -15.40 -4.75 13.49
N PRO A 179 -16.35 -5.72 13.43
CA PRO A 179 -16.59 -6.64 14.54
C PRO A 179 -15.39 -7.54 14.87
N ALA A 180 -14.72 -8.07 13.84
CA ALA A 180 -13.53 -8.92 14.04
C ALA A 180 -12.38 -8.11 14.66
N GLY A 181 -12.13 -6.91 14.18
CA GLY A 181 -11.12 -6.01 14.73
C GLY A 181 -11.41 -5.65 16.19
N TRP A 182 -12.62 -5.27 16.50
CA TRP A 182 -13.02 -4.97 17.88
C TRP A 182 -12.83 -6.17 18.82
N ARG A 183 -13.19 -7.38 18.37
CA ARG A 183 -12.99 -8.60 19.18
C ARG A 183 -11.51 -8.88 19.48
N GLN A 184 -10.61 -8.53 18.56
CA GLN A 184 -9.19 -8.82 18.70
C GLN A 184 -8.45 -7.78 19.53
N THR A 185 -8.82 -6.50 19.42
CA THR A 185 -8.08 -5.38 20.01
C THR A 185 -8.84 -4.64 21.12
N GLY A 186 -10.15 -4.88 21.26
CA GLY A 186 -11.04 -4.08 22.13
C GLY A 186 -11.34 -2.68 21.57
N ASP A 187 -10.73 -2.30 20.44
CA ASP A 187 -10.89 -0.98 19.80
C ASP A 187 -11.23 -1.14 18.31
N ALA A 188 -12.27 -0.45 17.86
CA ALA A 188 -12.70 -0.44 16.46
C ALA A 188 -12.19 0.78 15.67
N THR A 189 -11.43 1.67 16.28
CA THR A 189 -11.06 2.97 15.72
C THR A 189 -10.29 2.82 14.41
N LEU A 190 -9.27 1.96 14.38
CA LEU A 190 -8.47 1.71 13.18
C LEU A 190 -9.32 1.11 12.02
N TYR A 191 -10.24 0.21 12.34
CA TYR A 191 -11.09 -0.46 11.35
C TYR A 191 -12.20 0.46 10.81
N ARG A 192 -12.72 1.39 11.64
CA ARG A 192 -13.61 2.47 11.20
C ARG A 192 -12.87 3.48 10.35
N HIS A 193 -11.62 3.81 10.69
CA HIS A 193 -10.76 4.63 9.84
C HIS A 193 -10.53 3.97 8.47
N LEU A 194 -10.21 2.67 8.42
CA LEU A 194 -10.10 1.92 7.18
C LEU A 194 -11.39 2.04 6.34
N TRP A 195 -12.54 1.73 6.92
CA TRP A 195 -13.82 1.84 6.22
C TRP A 195 -14.03 3.23 5.60
N ARG A 196 -13.78 4.29 6.38
CA ARG A 196 -14.00 5.68 5.96
C ARG A 196 -12.97 6.14 4.95
N SER A 197 -11.70 5.83 5.14
CA SER A 197 -10.62 6.24 4.24
C SER A 197 -10.82 5.69 2.83
N VAL A 198 -11.34 4.47 2.69
CA VAL A 198 -11.67 3.87 1.40
C VAL A 198 -12.85 4.60 0.72
N LEU A 199 -13.89 4.96 1.46
CA LEU A 199 -15.04 5.69 0.91
C LEU A 199 -14.70 7.12 0.46
N THR A 200 -13.71 7.74 1.09
CA THR A 200 -13.25 9.11 0.78
C THR A 200 -12.09 9.13 -0.22
N PHE A 201 -11.47 7.99 -0.48
CA PHE A 201 -10.39 7.88 -1.46
C PHE A 201 -10.91 8.03 -2.89
N ASP A 202 -10.02 8.34 -3.81
CA ASP A 202 -10.32 8.51 -5.23
C ASP A 202 -10.98 7.27 -5.84
N GLY A 203 -11.93 7.49 -6.77
CA GLY A 203 -12.34 6.45 -7.71
C GLY A 203 -11.18 6.10 -8.67
N ALA A 204 -11.23 4.90 -9.26
CA ALA A 204 -10.15 4.41 -10.11
C ALA A 204 -9.83 5.35 -11.30
N ARG A 205 -10.86 6.01 -11.86
CA ARG A 205 -10.66 7.02 -12.91
C ARG A 205 -9.92 8.25 -12.39
N GLN A 206 -10.35 8.77 -11.22
CA GLN A 206 -9.75 9.95 -10.60
C GLN A 206 -8.30 9.68 -10.21
N PHE A 207 -8.00 8.52 -9.62
CA PHE A 207 -6.64 8.19 -9.23
C PHE A 207 -5.70 8.03 -10.44
N ARG A 208 -6.18 7.48 -11.57
CA ARG A 208 -5.40 7.50 -12.83
C ARG A 208 -5.11 8.92 -13.34
N HIS A 209 -6.05 9.87 -13.19
CA HIS A 209 -5.78 11.28 -13.49
C HIS A 209 -4.70 11.83 -12.57
N ARG A 210 -4.79 11.60 -11.27
CA ARG A 210 -3.79 12.00 -10.29
C ARG A 210 -2.38 11.51 -10.63
N LEU A 211 -2.25 10.25 -11.08
CA LEU A 211 -0.96 9.72 -11.53
C LEU A 211 -0.43 10.45 -12.77
N ARG A 212 -1.31 10.76 -13.75
CA ARG A 212 -0.91 11.55 -14.93
C ARG A 212 -0.49 12.98 -14.55
N ASP A 213 -1.22 13.62 -13.66
CA ASP A 213 -0.91 14.97 -13.15
C ASP A 213 0.40 14.98 -12.36
N ALA A 214 0.73 13.88 -11.68
CA ALA A 214 2.03 13.66 -11.07
C ALA A 214 3.15 13.39 -12.08
N GLY A 215 2.83 13.29 -13.39
CA GLY A 215 3.77 13.15 -14.50
C GLY A 215 4.16 11.72 -14.83
N PHE A 216 3.39 10.71 -14.41
CA PHE A 216 3.60 9.33 -14.86
C PHE A 216 3.06 9.12 -16.27
N ALA A 217 3.77 8.31 -17.07
CA ALA A 217 3.38 7.82 -18.38
C ALA A 217 2.71 6.45 -18.30
N ALA A 218 2.11 5.98 -19.40
CA ALA A 218 1.49 4.65 -19.54
C ALA A 218 0.49 4.28 -18.42
N VAL A 219 -0.15 5.28 -17.81
CA VAL A 219 -1.01 5.11 -16.64
C VAL A 219 -2.23 4.26 -16.94
N HIS A 220 -2.36 3.15 -16.24
CA HIS A 220 -3.52 2.26 -16.28
C HIS A 220 -3.84 1.65 -14.91
N SER A 221 -4.92 0.91 -14.82
CA SER A 221 -5.26 0.19 -13.59
C SER A 221 -5.95 -1.13 -13.91
N GLU A 222 -5.72 -2.12 -13.08
CA GLU A 222 -6.35 -3.43 -13.16
C GLU A 222 -6.98 -3.76 -11.81
N THR A 223 -8.22 -4.27 -11.83
CA THR A 223 -8.91 -4.71 -10.62
C THR A 223 -8.46 -6.11 -10.20
N MET A 224 -8.69 -6.47 -8.93
CA MET A 224 -8.49 -7.84 -8.46
C MET A 224 -9.59 -8.75 -8.98
N PRO A 225 -9.32 -10.04 -9.19
CA PRO A 225 -10.34 -11.00 -9.58
C PRO A 225 -11.25 -11.38 -8.41
N GLY A 226 -12.38 -12.01 -8.74
CA GLY A 226 -13.31 -12.56 -7.76
C GLY A 226 -14.21 -11.49 -7.10
N TRP A 227 -14.55 -11.68 -5.85
CA TRP A 227 -15.48 -10.81 -5.11
C TRP A 227 -14.94 -9.39 -4.86
N GLU A 228 -13.63 -9.19 -4.96
CA GLU A 228 -12.97 -7.91 -4.80
C GLU A 228 -12.85 -7.12 -6.12
N ALA A 229 -13.46 -7.64 -7.19
CA ALA A 229 -13.54 -6.91 -8.45
C ALA A 229 -14.19 -5.53 -8.25
N ASN A 230 -13.51 -4.49 -8.76
CA ASN A 230 -13.86 -3.08 -8.55
C ASN A 230 -13.80 -2.58 -7.09
N ILE A 231 -13.25 -3.37 -6.17
CA ILE A 231 -12.99 -2.97 -4.78
C ILE A 231 -11.49 -2.72 -4.58
N VAL A 232 -10.65 -3.66 -5.02
CA VAL A 232 -9.19 -3.55 -4.90
C VAL A 232 -8.58 -3.45 -6.29
N HIS A 233 -7.64 -2.52 -6.45
CA HIS A 233 -6.99 -2.24 -7.72
C HIS A 233 -5.47 -2.21 -7.58
N THR A 234 -4.79 -2.56 -8.67
CA THR A 234 -3.41 -2.15 -8.92
C THR A 234 -3.44 -0.99 -9.92
N PHE A 235 -2.90 0.13 -9.53
CA PHE A 235 -2.67 1.27 -10.41
C PHE A 235 -1.19 1.27 -10.80
N LEU A 236 -0.91 1.45 -12.08
CA LEU A 236 0.44 1.42 -12.61
C LEU A 236 0.71 2.71 -13.39
N GLY A 237 1.92 3.20 -13.26
CA GLY A 237 2.41 4.33 -14.03
C GLY A 237 3.93 4.27 -14.13
N ASP A 238 4.48 4.59 -15.31
CA ASP A 238 5.89 4.55 -15.56
C ASP A 238 6.51 5.94 -15.45
N ALA A 239 7.71 6.03 -14.89
CA ALA A 239 8.51 7.25 -15.00
C ALA A 239 8.81 7.51 -16.48
N PRO A 240 8.64 8.74 -16.98
CA PRO A 240 8.97 9.06 -18.37
C PRO A 240 10.43 8.73 -18.72
N ARG A 241 10.65 8.35 -19.99
CA ARG A 241 12.00 8.09 -20.53
C ARG A 241 12.74 9.36 -20.82
#